data_83387b661d15b35168e8c386a25b94c4
#
_entry.id   83387b661d15b35168e8c386a25b94c4
#
_cell.length_a   1.000
_cell.length_b   1.000
_cell.length_c   1.000
_cell.angle_alpha   90.00
_cell.angle_beta   90.00
_cell.angle_gamma   90.00
#
_symmetry.space_group_name_H-M   'P 1'
#
loop_
_entity.id
_entity.type
_entity.pdbx_description
1 polymer ?
#
loop_
_entity_poly.entity_id
_entity_poly.type
_entity_poly.pdbx_seq_one_letter_code
_entity_poly.pdbx_strand_id
1 'polypeptide(L)'
;MKPFLLVFSLFFVFDFFLDLPSFYSRIVSSLLSSVAFEDLSATACDFAQTLVKKDFYTPALEKFYEALEDSSGEVMIFSSSPDFIVRPIAEKLGANVCYASKYQGFSRGQTLANQCLTGDNKARILSHLKKIGRARSHTFSDHILDLPFLLLGEEKTVVRPRGRLRKMARKYYWNII
;
A
#
# COMPACT_ATOMS: atom_id res chain seq x y z
N MET A 1 -16.87 -12.63 18.44
CA MET A 1 -15.45 -12.60 18.00
C MET A 1 -15.19 -11.21 17.47
N LYS A 2 -14.07 -10.59 17.83
CA LYS A 2 -13.71 -9.28 17.28
C LYS A 2 -13.13 -9.49 15.88
N PRO A 3 -13.54 -8.74 14.85
CA PRO A 3 -13.00 -8.89 13.52
C PRO A 3 -11.48 -8.60 13.51
N PHE A 4 -10.74 -9.38 12.72
CA PHE A 4 -9.30 -9.23 12.57
C PHE A 4 -9.02 -8.48 11.26
N LEU A 5 -8.26 -7.40 11.33
CA LEU A 5 -7.88 -6.59 10.18
C LEU A 5 -6.45 -6.93 9.75
N LEU A 6 -6.28 -7.47 8.57
CA LEU A 6 -4.98 -7.66 7.96
C LEU A 6 -4.69 -6.53 6.97
N VAL A 7 -3.59 -5.83 7.19
CA VAL A 7 -3.33 -4.59 6.50
C VAL A 7 -1.94 -4.61 5.89
N PHE A 8 -1.88 -4.67 4.58
CA PHE A 8 -0.65 -4.69 3.80
C PHE A 8 -0.31 -3.30 3.25
N SER A 9 0.89 -2.85 3.51
CA SER A 9 1.47 -1.72 2.79
C SER A 9 2.30 -2.24 1.63
N LEU A 10 1.82 -2.01 0.41
CA LEU A 10 2.57 -2.31 -0.81
C LEU A 10 3.37 -1.08 -1.20
N PHE A 11 4.68 -1.18 -1.09
CA PHE A 11 5.61 -0.26 -1.72
C PHE A 11 6.09 -0.87 -3.04
N PHE A 12 5.78 -0.20 -4.13
CA PHE A 12 6.33 -0.54 -5.42
C PHE A 12 7.69 0.13 -5.63
N VAL A 13 8.57 -0.59 -6.23
CA VAL A 13 9.97 -0.44 -6.67
C VAL A 13 10.50 0.97 -7.03
N PHE A 14 9.73 2.03 -6.90
CA PHE A 14 10.17 3.40 -7.18
C PHE A 14 10.85 4.12 -6.00
N ASP A 15 11.14 3.41 -4.92
CA ASP A 15 11.71 3.98 -3.68
C ASP A 15 13.17 4.41 -3.76
N PHE A 16 13.78 4.36 -4.94
CA PHE A 16 15.24 4.51 -4.98
C PHE A 16 15.73 5.97 -4.92
N PHE A 17 14.90 7.00 -5.10
CA PHE A 17 15.49 8.34 -5.29
C PHE A 17 14.85 9.56 -4.62
N LEU A 18 13.67 9.52 -4.00
CA LEU A 18 13.06 10.78 -3.56
C LEU A 18 12.31 10.69 -2.23
N ASP A 19 12.97 11.16 -1.16
CA ASP A 19 12.39 11.38 0.18
C ASP A 19 11.32 12.50 0.26
N LEU A 20 10.81 12.99 -0.88
CA LEU A 20 9.87 14.11 -0.94
C LEU A 20 8.56 13.70 -1.64
N PRO A 21 7.51 13.35 -0.87
CA PRO A 21 6.20 12.99 -1.43
C PRO A 21 5.63 14.04 -2.41
N SER A 22 5.88 15.31 -2.15
CA SER A 22 5.47 16.42 -3.01
C SER A 22 6.22 16.48 -4.35
N PHE A 23 7.50 16.14 -4.37
CA PHE A 23 8.31 16.13 -5.58
C PHE A 23 7.96 14.95 -6.48
N TYR A 24 7.78 13.75 -5.89
CA TYR A 24 7.33 12.57 -6.60
C TYR A 24 5.95 12.80 -7.24
N SER A 25 4.99 13.35 -6.50
CA SER A 25 3.67 13.64 -7.03
C SER A 25 3.72 14.63 -8.21
N ARG A 26 4.58 15.65 -8.16
CA ARG A 26 4.76 16.62 -9.26
C ARG A 26 5.37 15.99 -10.50
N ILE A 27 6.37 15.11 -10.36
CA ILE A 27 6.96 14.38 -11.49
C ILE A 27 5.92 13.46 -12.13
N VAL A 28 5.26 12.63 -11.34
CA VAL A 28 4.22 11.73 -11.82
C VAL A 28 3.13 12.53 -12.52
N SER A 29 2.69 13.61 -11.92
CA SER A 29 1.72 14.51 -12.51
C SER A 29 2.16 15.08 -13.84
N SER A 30 3.39 15.56 -13.94
CA SER A 30 3.95 16.11 -15.19
C SER A 30 4.05 15.05 -16.28
N LEU A 31 4.50 13.84 -15.96
CA LEU A 31 4.62 12.74 -16.93
C LEU A 31 3.24 12.26 -17.42
N LEU A 32 2.24 12.24 -16.56
CA LEU A 32 0.91 11.76 -16.89
C LEU A 32 0.04 12.81 -17.59
N SER A 33 0.40 14.09 -17.53
CA SER A 33 -0.40 15.17 -18.14
C SER A 33 -0.55 15.09 -19.66
N SER A 34 0.31 14.32 -20.34
CA SER A 34 0.31 14.12 -21.80
C SER A 34 -0.46 12.86 -22.25
N VAL A 35 -0.92 12.02 -21.33
CA VAL A 35 -1.54 10.72 -21.63
C VAL A 35 -3.02 10.75 -21.28
N ALA A 36 -3.86 10.14 -22.10
CA ALA A 36 -5.29 10.00 -21.78
C ALA A 36 -5.48 9.04 -20.59
N PHE A 37 -6.45 9.35 -19.73
CA PHE A 37 -6.69 8.53 -18.52
C PHE A 37 -7.14 7.10 -18.88
N GLU A 38 -7.88 6.94 -19.95
CA GLU A 38 -8.35 5.66 -20.49
C GLU A 38 -7.16 4.76 -20.86
N ASP A 39 -6.14 5.32 -21.52
CA ASP A 39 -4.94 4.59 -21.93
C ASP A 39 -4.09 4.20 -20.70
N LEU A 40 -4.01 5.08 -19.70
CA LEU A 40 -3.35 4.80 -18.45
C LEU A 40 -4.04 3.67 -17.68
N SER A 41 -5.37 3.71 -17.63
CA SER A 41 -6.16 2.69 -16.94
C SER A 41 -6.00 1.32 -17.60
N ALA A 42 -6.07 1.25 -18.93
CA ALA A 42 -5.84 0.02 -19.68
C ALA A 42 -4.43 -0.55 -19.44
N THR A 43 -3.41 0.30 -19.57
CA THR A 43 -2.01 -0.07 -19.31
C THR A 43 -1.80 -0.52 -17.86
N ALA A 44 -2.45 0.10 -16.88
CA ALA A 44 -2.37 -0.30 -15.49
C ALA A 44 -3.01 -1.67 -15.24
N CYS A 45 -4.09 -2.01 -15.92
CA CYS A 45 -4.70 -3.35 -15.85
C CYS A 45 -3.77 -4.42 -16.41
N ASP A 46 -3.15 -4.18 -17.56
CA ASP A 46 -2.18 -5.11 -18.16
C ASP A 46 -0.93 -5.28 -17.29
N PHE A 47 -0.45 -4.18 -16.72
CA PHE A 47 0.65 -4.19 -15.77
C PHE A 47 0.30 -5.03 -14.53
N ALA A 48 -0.89 -4.84 -13.95
CA ALA A 48 -1.36 -5.60 -12.80
C ALA A 48 -1.42 -7.09 -13.09
N GLN A 49 -1.87 -7.49 -14.29
CA GLN A 49 -1.89 -8.90 -14.70
C GLN A 49 -0.50 -9.53 -14.77
N THR A 50 0.46 -8.77 -15.29
CA THR A 50 1.85 -9.24 -15.40
C THR A 50 2.52 -9.35 -14.04
N LEU A 51 2.34 -8.32 -13.21
CA LEU A 51 2.94 -8.20 -11.91
C LEU A 51 2.50 -9.30 -10.95
N VAL A 52 1.18 -9.53 -10.85
CA VAL A 52 0.64 -10.57 -9.95
C VAL A 52 1.17 -11.96 -10.29
N LYS A 53 1.53 -12.20 -11.55
CA LYS A 53 2.05 -13.51 -11.97
C LYS A 53 3.54 -13.73 -11.70
N LYS A 54 4.34 -12.67 -11.62
CA LYS A 54 5.81 -12.81 -11.73
C LYS A 54 6.64 -12.14 -10.64
N ASP A 55 6.17 -11.04 -10.06
CA ASP A 55 7.08 -10.13 -9.37
C ASP A 55 6.79 -9.91 -7.88
N PHE A 56 5.76 -10.58 -7.34
CA PHE A 56 5.51 -10.50 -5.91
C PHE A 56 6.45 -11.38 -5.10
N TYR A 57 6.87 -10.86 -3.94
CA TYR A 57 7.64 -11.64 -2.98
C TYR A 57 6.77 -12.73 -2.36
N THR A 58 7.06 -13.97 -2.72
CA THR A 58 6.23 -15.15 -2.39
C THR A 58 5.85 -15.25 -0.92
N PRO A 59 6.77 -15.09 0.07
CA PRO A 59 6.37 -15.21 1.47
C PRO A 59 5.35 -14.15 1.94
N ALA A 60 5.38 -12.94 1.36
CA ALA A 60 4.38 -11.92 1.67
C ALA A 60 3.04 -12.25 1.00
N LEU A 61 3.08 -12.78 -0.23
CA LEU A 61 1.89 -13.18 -0.98
C LEU A 61 1.18 -14.37 -0.30
N GLU A 62 1.93 -15.35 0.20
CA GLU A 62 1.39 -16.46 0.99
C GLU A 62 0.63 -15.95 2.21
N LYS A 63 1.24 -15.04 2.99
CA LYS A 63 0.56 -14.42 4.14
C LYS A 63 -0.68 -13.62 3.76
N PHE A 64 -0.66 -13.01 2.58
CA PHE A 64 -1.82 -12.30 2.05
C PHE A 64 -2.98 -13.26 1.75
N TYR A 65 -2.71 -14.39 1.09
CA TYR A 65 -3.74 -15.38 0.77
C TYR A 65 -4.20 -16.15 2.01
N GLU A 66 -3.32 -16.53 2.93
CA GLU A 66 -3.71 -17.09 4.23
C GLU A 66 -4.72 -16.18 4.95
N ALA A 67 -4.50 -14.86 4.84
CA ALA A 67 -5.37 -13.87 5.44
C ALA A 67 -6.74 -13.74 4.74
N LEU A 68 -6.78 -13.89 3.42
CA LEU A 68 -8.05 -13.90 2.66
C LEU A 68 -8.88 -15.14 2.94
N GLU A 69 -8.24 -16.28 3.20
CA GLU A 69 -8.91 -17.54 3.56
C GLU A 69 -9.49 -17.49 4.98
N ASP A 70 -8.91 -16.67 5.86
CA ASP A 70 -9.48 -16.42 7.21
C ASP A 70 -10.68 -15.48 7.13
N SER A 71 -11.87 -16.07 7.08
CA SER A 71 -13.14 -15.32 7.02
C SER A 71 -13.45 -14.45 8.25
N SER A 72 -12.58 -14.42 9.25
CA SER A 72 -12.77 -13.65 10.49
C SER A 72 -12.39 -12.17 10.36
N GLY A 73 -11.74 -11.79 9.26
CA GLY A 73 -11.18 -10.45 9.09
C GLY A 73 -11.28 -9.88 7.67
N GLU A 74 -10.85 -8.63 7.52
CA GLU A 74 -10.74 -7.96 6.24
C GLU A 74 -9.27 -7.75 5.88
N VAL A 75 -8.92 -8.01 4.63
CA VAL A 75 -7.58 -7.76 4.05
C VAL A 75 -7.60 -6.43 3.32
N MET A 76 -6.77 -5.49 3.78
CA MET A 76 -6.72 -4.14 3.24
C MET A 76 -5.34 -3.82 2.67
N ILE A 77 -5.31 -3.17 1.51
CA ILE A 77 -4.09 -2.66 0.89
C ILE A 77 -4.00 -1.15 1.11
N PHE A 78 -2.84 -0.69 1.59
CA PHE A 78 -2.48 0.73 1.71
C PHE A 78 -1.23 1.02 0.88
N SER A 79 -1.32 1.90 -0.10
CA SER A 79 -0.18 2.22 -0.97
C SER A 79 -0.02 3.72 -1.19
N SER A 80 1.23 4.18 -1.21
CA SER A 80 1.57 5.55 -1.61
C SER A 80 1.57 5.74 -3.13
N SER A 81 1.48 4.65 -3.89
CA SER A 81 1.39 4.69 -5.36
C SER A 81 0.02 5.16 -5.85
N PRO A 82 -0.08 5.62 -7.10
CA PRO A 82 -1.33 6.08 -7.69
C PRO A 82 -2.45 5.03 -7.66
N ASP A 83 -3.66 5.46 -7.36
CA ASP A 83 -4.83 4.60 -7.23
C ASP A 83 -5.18 3.84 -8.51
N PHE A 84 -5.01 4.46 -9.68
CA PHE A 84 -5.24 3.81 -10.98
C PHE A 84 -4.28 2.63 -11.25
N ILE A 85 -3.12 2.57 -10.58
CA ILE A 85 -2.18 1.42 -10.63
C ILE A 85 -2.53 0.40 -9.54
N VAL A 86 -2.78 0.87 -8.31
CA VAL A 86 -2.94 -0.02 -7.16
C VAL A 86 -4.27 -0.75 -7.15
N ARG A 87 -5.36 -0.10 -7.59
CA ARG A 87 -6.70 -0.72 -7.62
C ARG A 87 -6.75 -2.00 -8.46
N PRO A 88 -6.30 -2.02 -9.74
CA PRO A 88 -6.30 -3.24 -10.53
C PRO A 88 -5.49 -4.38 -9.89
N ILE A 89 -4.40 -4.03 -9.18
CA ILE A 89 -3.59 -5.00 -8.44
C ILE A 89 -4.38 -5.56 -7.25
N ALA A 90 -4.98 -4.68 -6.45
CA ALA A 90 -5.77 -5.06 -5.29
C ALA A 90 -6.96 -5.97 -5.67
N GLU A 91 -7.65 -5.62 -6.75
CA GLU A 91 -8.75 -6.41 -7.32
C GLU A 91 -8.28 -7.81 -7.77
N LYS A 92 -7.13 -7.88 -8.46
CA LYS A 92 -6.53 -9.16 -8.89
C LYS A 92 -6.09 -10.02 -7.72
N LEU A 93 -5.63 -9.44 -6.64
CA LEU A 93 -5.25 -10.14 -5.42
C LEU A 93 -6.46 -10.53 -4.57
N GLY A 94 -7.64 -9.97 -4.82
CA GLY A 94 -8.86 -10.21 -4.04
C GLY A 94 -8.92 -9.46 -2.71
N ALA A 95 -8.18 -8.34 -2.57
CA ALA A 95 -8.23 -7.52 -1.37
C ALA A 95 -9.65 -6.96 -1.13
N ASN A 96 -10.10 -6.96 0.13
CA ASN A 96 -11.42 -6.44 0.49
C ASN A 96 -11.50 -4.91 0.34
N VAL A 97 -10.41 -4.20 0.68
CA VAL A 97 -10.36 -2.74 0.61
C VAL A 97 -9.00 -2.27 0.11
N CYS A 98 -9.00 -1.21 -0.71
CA CYS A 98 -7.79 -0.59 -1.23
C CYS A 98 -7.78 0.92 -0.96
N TYR A 99 -6.76 1.38 -0.25
CA TYR A 99 -6.42 2.78 -0.05
C TYR A 99 -5.14 3.10 -0.81
N ALA A 100 -5.20 4.06 -1.72
CA ALA A 100 -4.05 4.49 -2.54
C ALA A 100 -4.05 6.01 -2.72
N SER A 101 -2.93 6.57 -3.18
CA SER A 101 -2.84 8.00 -3.48
C SER A 101 -3.79 8.36 -4.62
N LYS A 102 -4.67 9.34 -4.40
CA LYS A 102 -5.68 9.73 -5.38
C LYS A 102 -5.10 10.67 -6.42
N TYR A 103 -5.28 10.29 -7.66
CA TYR A 103 -4.97 11.11 -8.83
C TYR A 103 -6.26 11.37 -9.60
N GLN A 104 -6.75 12.61 -9.60
CA GLN A 104 -8.00 12.99 -10.28
C GLN A 104 -7.74 14.03 -11.35
N GLY A 105 -8.47 13.94 -12.45
CA GLY A 105 -8.61 14.99 -13.45
C GLY A 105 -7.44 15.10 -14.42
N PHE A 106 -7.27 14.09 -15.26
CA PHE A 106 -6.42 14.21 -16.46
C PHE A 106 -7.18 14.96 -17.58
N SER A 107 -7.48 16.24 -17.37
CA SER A 107 -7.77 17.13 -18.48
C SER A 107 -6.46 17.70 -18.97
N ARG A 108 -6.29 17.83 -20.29
CA ARG A 108 -5.08 18.39 -20.90
C ARG A 108 -4.63 19.64 -20.14
N GLY A 109 -3.49 19.56 -19.45
CA GLY A 109 -2.84 20.68 -18.78
C GLY A 109 -3.12 20.87 -17.29
N GLN A 110 -3.93 20.04 -16.64
CA GLN A 110 -4.11 20.10 -15.18
C GLN A 110 -3.90 18.74 -14.55
N THR A 111 -2.85 18.64 -13.80
CA THR A 111 -2.53 17.45 -13.03
C THR A 111 -2.74 17.74 -11.56
N LEU A 112 -3.60 16.99 -10.94
CA LEU A 112 -3.88 17.10 -9.52
C LEU A 112 -3.49 15.80 -8.82
N ALA A 113 -2.30 15.79 -8.25
CA ALA A 113 -1.99 14.89 -7.16
C ALA A 113 -2.72 15.39 -5.93
N ASN A 114 -3.97 14.99 -5.76
CA ASN A 114 -4.81 15.60 -4.74
C ASN A 114 -4.57 15.06 -3.33
N GLN A 115 -4.10 13.84 -3.15
CA GLN A 115 -3.83 13.28 -1.83
C GLN A 115 -2.78 12.17 -1.92
N CYS A 116 -1.54 12.49 -1.58
CA CYS A 116 -0.52 11.46 -1.38
C CYS A 116 -0.80 10.70 -0.08
N LEU A 117 -0.91 9.38 -0.16
CA LEU A 117 -1.12 8.51 0.99
C LEU A 117 0.23 8.20 1.66
N THR A 118 0.72 9.14 2.48
CA THR A 118 1.95 8.97 3.27
C THR A 118 1.76 8.00 4.43
N GLY A 119 2.85 7.59 5.09
CA GLY A 119 2.80 6.73 6.28
C GLY A 119 1.92 7.30 7.39
N ASP A 120 1.96 8.62 7.63
CA ASP A 120 1.11 9.29 8.61
C ASP A 120 -0.37 9.26 8.20
N ASN A 121 -0.66 9.49 6.92
CA ASN A 121 -2.04 9.41 6.41
C ASN A 121 -2.58 7.98 6.46
N LYS A 122 -1.77 6.97 6.13
CA LYS A 122 -2.11 5.55 6.33
C LYS A 122 -2.45 5.27 7.80
N ALA A 123 -1.61 5.77 8.72
CA ALA A 123 -1.83 5.62 10.16
C ALA A 123 -3.13 6.28 10.62
N ARG A 124 -3.45 7.48 10.13
CA ARG A 124 -4.71 8.17 10.46
C ARG A 124 -5.94 7.39 10.02
N ILE A 125 -5.93 6.85 8.80
CA ILE A 125 -7.04 6.03 8.28
C ILE A 125 -7.18 4.76 9.13
N LEU A 126 -6.10 4.01 9.35
CA LEU A 126 -6.14 2.78 10.14
C LEU A 126 -6.60 3.05 11.57
N SER A 127 -6.11 4.11 12.20
CA SER A 127 -6.56 4.52 13.55
C SER A 127 -8.06 4.80 13.60
N HIS A 128 -8.61 5.45 12.57
CA HIS A 128 -10.04 5.71 12.47
C HIS A 128 -10.86 4.41 12.32
N LEU A 129 -10.44 3.52 11.42
CA LEU A 129 -11.08 2.22 11.21
C LEU A 129 -11.07 1.36 12.48
N LYS A 130 -9.95 1.34 13.22
CA LYS A 130 -9.84 0.63 14.49
C LYS A 130 -10.78 1.17 15.57
N LYS A 131 -10.99 2.48 15.63
CA LYS A 131 -11.93 3.10 16.58
C LYS A 131 -13.37 2.69 16.31
N ILE A 132 -13.76 2.66 15.04
CA ILE A 132 -15.12 2.29 14.62
C ILE A 132 -15.35 0.78 14.81
N GLY A 133 -14.46 -0.04 14.29
CA GLY A 133 -14.63 -1.50 14.24
C GLY A 133 -14.20 -2.24 15.51
N ARG A 134 -13.49 -1.58 16.44
CA ARG A 134 -12.86 -2.22 17.61
C ARG A 134 -12.05 -3.47 17.26
N ALA A 135 -11.47 -3.49 16.07
CA ALA A 135 -10.79 -4.63 15.49
C ALA A 135 -9.32 -4.71 15.95
N ARG A 136 -8.82 -5.93 16.11
CA ARG A 136 -7.38 -6.18 16.16
C ARG A 136 -6.83 -6.10 14.74
N SER A 137 -5.56 -5.73 14.59
CA SER A 137 -4.92 -5.61 13.29
C SER A 137 -3.53 -6.22 13.28
N HIS A 138 -3.20 -6.88 12.17
CA HIS A 138 -1.86 -7.29 11.82
C HIS A 138 -1.37 -6.41 10.66
N THR A 139 -0.30 -5.66 10.87
CA THR A 139 0.24 -4.72 9.89
C THR A 139 1.50 -5.26 9.24
N PHE A 140 1.60 -5.06 7.92
CA PHE A 140 2.73 -5.46 7.11
C PHE A 140 3.34 -4.23 6.41
N SER A 141 4.66 -4.09 6.42
CA SER A 141 5.37 -3.07 5.64
C SER A 141 6.83 -3.46 5.41
N ASP A 142 7.41 -2.95 4.33
CA ASP A 142 8.82 -3.09 3.95
C ASP A 142 9.62 -1.80 4.16
N HIS A 143 8.94 -0.67 4.42
CA HIS A 143 9.56 0.64 4.43
C HIS A 143 9.45 1.40 5.75
N ILE A 144 10.54 2.11 6.11
CA ILE A 144 10.63 2.87 7.37
C ILE A 144 9.64 4.06 7.44
N LEU A 145 9.26 4.64 6.32
CA LEU A 145 8.27 5.74 6.28
C LEU A 145 6.87 5.29 6.71
N ASP A 146 6.59 4.00 6.68
CA ASP A 146 5.34 3.42 7.18
C ASP A 146 5.39 3.10 8.68
N LEU A 147 6.44 3.49 9.38
CA LEU A 147 6.57 3.23 10.81
C LEU A 147 5.35 3.67 11.62
N PRO A 148 4.77 4.89 11.44
CA PRO A 148 3.57 5.30 12.17
C PRO A 148 2.39 4.36 11.95
N PHE A 149 2.21 3.87 10.72
CA PHE A 149 1.19 2.90 10.35
C PHE A 149 1.48 1.51 10.95
N LEU A 150 2.71 1.03 10.83
CA LEU A 150 3.14 -0.29 11.33
C LEU A 150 2.96 -0.41 12.84
N LEU A 151 3.21 0.67 13.58
CA LEU A 151 3.07 0.70 15.05
C LEU A 151 1.62 0.59 15.54
N LEU A 152 0.62 0.83 14.70
CA LEU A 152 -0.79 0.69 15.07
C LEU A 152 -1.27 -0.76 15.10
N GLY A 153 -0.59 -1.69 14.43
CA GLY A 153 -0.92 -3.10 14.49
C GLY A 153 -0.64 -3.68 15.89
N GLU A 154 -1.49 -4.57 16.36
CA GLU A 154 -1.21 -5.43 17.51
C GLU A 154 -0.10 -6.42 17.12
N GLU A 155 -0.22 -6.99 15.94
CA GLU A 155 0.82 -7.81 15.33
C GLU A 155 1.50 -7.03 14.20
N LYS A 156 2.81 -7.21 14.06
CA LYS A 156 3.64 -6.49 13.10
C LYS A 156 4.53 -7.45 12.35
N THR A 157 4.48 -7.41 11.03
CA THR A 157 5.40 -8.13 10.16
C THR A 157 6.10 -7.16 9.23
N VAL A 158 7.42 -7.21 9.22
CA VAL A 158 8.23 -6.43 8.28
C VAL A 158 8.75 -7.34 7.16
N VAL A 159 8.54 -6.88 5.93
CA VAL A 159 8.88 -7.63 4.72
C VAL A 159 10.23 -7.16 4.21
N ARG A 160 11.23 -8.06 4.12
CA ARG A 160 12.59 -7.76 3.63
C ARG A 160 13.16 -6.42 4.17
N PRO A 161 13.05 -6.14 5.49
CA PRO A 161 13.37 -4.82 6.03
C PRO A 161 14.84 -4.48 5.84
N ARG A 162 15.12 -3.19 5.57
CA ARG A 162 16.49 -2.67 5.43
C ARG A 162 16.81 -1.65 6.53
N GLY A 163 18.09 -1.35 6.70
CA GLY A 163 18.58 -0.25 7.52
C GLY A 163 17.95 -0.16 8.92
N ARG A 164 17.35 0.99 9.19
CA ARG A 164 16.73 1.31 10.48
C ARG A 164 15.52 0.42 10.81
N LEU A 165 14.67 0.10 9.81
CA LEU A 165 13.51 -0.75 10.03
C LEU A 165 13.92 -2.16 10.50
N ARG A 166 14.98 -2.75 9.89
CA ARG A 166 15.51 -4.06 10.29
C ARG A 166 16.04 -4.04 11.72
N LYS A 167 16.75 -2.97 12.12
CA LYS A 167 17.25 -2.81 13.49
C LYS A 167 16.10 -2.75 14.50
N MET A 168 15.05 -2.01 14.18
CA MET A 168 13.87 -1.89 15.03
C MET A 168 13.12 -3.22 15.14
N ALA A 169 12.88 -3.91 14.02
CA ALA A 169 12.20 -5.20 14.03
C ALA A 169 12.91 -6.22 14.92
N ARG A 170 14.22 -6.29 14.85
CA ARG A 170 15.01 -7.15 15.74
C ARG A 170 14.94 -6.74 17.22
N LYS A 171 15.03 -5.44 17.49
CA LYS A 171 14.98 -4.89 18.86
C LYS A 171 13.63 -5.16 19.54
N TYR A 172 12.55 -5.08 18.78
CA TYR A 172 11.18 -5.21 19.30
C TYR A 172 10.52 -6.56 18.98
N TYR A 173 11.30 -7.52 18.50
CA TYR A 173 10.87 -8.90 18.20
C TYR A 173 9.65 -8.95 17.25
N TRP A 174 9.62 -8.05 16.25
CA TRP A 174 8.60 -8.11 15.20
C TRP A 174 8.89 -9.26 14.23
N ASN A 175 7.84 -9.80 13.61
CA ASN A 175 8.01 -10.81 12.58
C ASN A 175 8.77 -10.23 11.37
N ILE A 176 9.72 -11.01 10.84
CA ILE A 176 10.49 -10.65 9.64
C ILE A 176 10.32 -11.77 8.62
N ILE A 177 9.89 -11.41 7.41
CA ILE A 177 9.78 -12.33 6.28
C ILE A 177 10.53 -11.81 5.06
#